data_80d3a2faf8f106263242735ad479b811
#
_entry.id   80d3a2faf8f106263242735ad479b811
#
_cell.length_a   1.000
_cell.length_b   1.000
_cell.length_c   1.000
_cell.angle_alpha   90.00
_cell.angle_beta   90.00
_cell.angle_gamma   90.00
#
_symmetry.space_group_name_H-M   'P 1'
#
loop_
_entity.id
_entity.type
_entity.pdbx_description
1 polymer ?
#
loop_
_entity_poly.entity_id
_entity_poly.type
_entity_poly.pdbx_seq_one_letter_code
_entity_poly.pdbx_strand_id
1 'polypeptide(L)'
;MIREIVTLVVASIVAFGFFGCSSKQYFEPEKSFSASGATRGGSFDIANASRDGATLTNNSYIDKYGIGTTTLGEGYRFVNSDSAHILASNDEGNLKVIDRASGEAVLLVALHTPVVSAAVHGNTIVYLLQNNVFGVYEIQGNRKIAEHRSDYAYSIDSRAANPIFVDGLIVVPTLDGKILISSLRDPNMTKVMYISSENGFNNLIFLDQIGDVLVAATPSRVVSLGTSGANSYDTGVSDIAVSDNDGYIFDKNGEIVRVDSKLNPTANIKFKFAKYVAGQVHNDKVYALDYKGSLIVLDKALTTYKIYDVGSVSSPVFMGGGKLYKDGKIIDLGSLGL
;
A
#
# COMPACT_ATOMS: atom_id res chain seq x y z
N MET A 1 29.96 -60.13 1.01
CA MET A 1 28.55 -59.83 1.44
C MET A 1 28.43 -58.56 2.30
N ILE A 2 29.01 -58.47 3.51
CA ILE A 2 28.86 -57.29 4.37
C ILE A 2 29.43 -55.99 3.73
N ARG A 3 30.57 -56.08 3.03
CA ARG A 3 31.20 -54.94 2.36
C ARG A 3 30.39 -54.42 1.16
N GLU A 4 29.73 -55.27 0.43
CA GLU A 4 28.86 -54.89 -0.71
C GLU A 4 27.56 -54.27 -0.22
N ILE A 5 27.01 -54.76 0.89
CA ILE A 5 25.79 -54.19 1.52
C ILE A 5 26.07 -52.75 2.05
N VAL A 6 27.23 -52.54 2.69
CA VAL A 6 27.64 -51.22 3.18
C VAL A 6 27.83 -50.23 2.03
N THR A 7 28.44 -50.68 0.89
CA THR A 7 28.60 -49.83 -0.30
C THR A 7 27.25 -49.45 -0.93
N LEU A 8 26.29 -50.37 -0.97
CA LEU A 8 24.97 -50.14 -1.50
C LEU A 8 24.14 -49.18 -0.63
N VAL A 9 24.26 -49.28 0.73
CA VAL A 9 23.60 -48.40 1.66
C VAL A 9 24.18 -46.97 1.59
N VAL A 10 25.51 -46.83 1.50
CA VAL A 10 26.19 -45.53 1.34
C VAL A 10 25.81 -44.89 0.00
N ALA A 11 25.76 -45.66 -1.10
CA ALA A 11 25.34 -45.15 -2.42
C ALA A 11 23.87 -44.70 -2.40
N SER A 12 22.96 -45.37 -1.67
CA SER A 12 21.56 -44.97 -1.52
C SER A 12 21.41 -43.67 -0.71
N ILE A 13 22.21 -43.49 0.35
CA ILE A 13 22.17 -42.27 1.17
C ILE A 13 22.69 -41.07 0.36
N VAL A 14 23.71 -41.22 -0.46
CA VAL A 14 24.23 -40.17 -1.34
C VAL A 14 23.22 -39.78 -2.43
N ALA A 15 22.48 -40.76 -2.99
CA ALA A 15 21.47 -40.52 -4.02
C ALA A 15 20.24 -39.74 -3.47
N PHE A 16 19.87 -39.92 -2.20
CA PHE A 16 18.78 -39.17 -1.56
C PHE A 16 19.19 -37.77 -1.06
N GLY A 17 20.50 -37.49 -0.94
CA GLY A 17 21.00 -36.18 -0.49
C GLY A 17 20.92 -35.07 -1.54
N PHE A 18 20.66 -35.38 -2.82
CA PHE A 18 20.64 -34.39 -3.92
C PHE A 18 19.23 -33.89 -4.30
N PHE A 19 18.18 -34.37 -3.67
CA PHE A 19 16.81 -33.89 -3.95
C PHE A 19 16.28 -32.82 -2.97
N GLY A 20 17.14 -32.22 -2.17
CA GLY A 20 16.79 -31.28 -1.09
C GLY A 20 17.00 -29.80 -1.35
N CYS A 21 17.32 -29.35 -2.56
CA CYS A 21 17.28 -27.93 -2.91
C CYS A 21 15.90 -27.61 -3.51
N SER A 22 14.94 -27.19 -2.70
CA SER A 22 13.80 -26.45 -3.22
C SER A 22 14.35 -25.12 -3.78
N SER A 23 14.66 -25.08 -5.08
CA SER A 23 14.96 -23.82 -5.75
C SER A 23 13.79 -22.89 -5.52
N LYS A 24 14.04 -21.69 -4.95
CA LYS A 24 13.00 -20.67 -4.84
C LYS A 24 12.38 -20.46 -6.21
N GLN A 25 11.10 -20.77 -6.35
CA GLN A 25 10.39 -20.59 -7.61
C GLN A 25 9.96 -19.14 -7.72
N TYR A 26 10.17 -18.56 -8.90
CA TYR A 26 9.84 -17.19 -9.23
C TYR A 26 8.88 -17.17 -10.40
N PHE A 27 8.16 -16.07 -10.58
CA PHE A 27 7.39 -15.86 -11.80
C PHE A 27 8.35 -15.58 -12.97
N GLU A 28 8.28 -16.41 -14.00
CA GLU A 28 9.02 -16.27 -15.24
C GLU A 28 8.01 -16.26 -16.40
N PRO A 29 7.76 -15.09 -17.01
CA PRO A 29 6.83 -15.00 -18.13
C PRO A 29 7.44 -15.67 -19.39
N GLU A 30 6.63 -16.41 -20.14
CA GLU A 30 7.05 -17.01 -21.43
C GLU A 30 7.47 -15.93 -22.43
N LYS A 31 6.87 -14.75 -22.35
CA LYS A 31 7.16 -13.60 -23.20
C LYS A 31 7.04 -12.30 -22.42
N SER A 32 8.03 -11.43 -22.54
CA SER A 32 7.99 -10.06 -22.03
C SER A 32 8.36 -9.07 -23.13
N PHE A 33 7.92 -7.84 -22.96
CA PHE A 33 8.17 -6.72 -23.86
C PHE A 33 9.01 -5.65 -23.15
N SER A 34 9.73 -4.84 -23.93
CA SER A 34 10.42 -3.69 -23.37
C SER A 34 9.44 -2.56 -23.06
N ALA A 35 9.60 -1.94 -21.88
CA ALA A 35 8.86 -0.73 -21.50
C ALA A 35 9.58 0.56 -21.96
N SER A 36 10.64 0.48 -22.77
CA SER A 36 11.51 1.61 -23.12
C SER A 36 10.75 2.79 -23.75
N GLY A 37 9.72 2.54 -24.56
CA GLY A 37 8.88 3.58 -25.16
C GLY A 37 8.02 4.37 -24.16
N ALA A 38 7.73 3.78 -22.99
CA ALA A 38 6.97 4.40 -21.89
C ALA A 38 7.89 4.94 -20.78
N THR A 39 9.20 4.71 -20.86
CA THR A 39 10.17 4.99 -19.81
C THR A 39 10.95 6.28 -20.13
N ARG A 40 11.04 7.16 -19.14
CA ARG A 40 11.93 8.33 -19.14
C ARG A 40 12.85 8.31 -17.93
N GLY A 41 14.07 8.83 -18.08
CA GLY A 41 14.97 9.05 -16.96
C GLY A 41 14.46 10.15 -16.04
N GLY A 42 14.78 10.02 -14.76
CA GLY A 42 14.57 11.04 -13.74
C GLY A 42 15.82 11.10 -12.85
N SER A 43 16.08 12.27 -12.28
CA SER A 43 17.18 12.43 -11.30
C SER A 43 16.61 12.34 -9.91
N PHE A 44 16.27 11.12 -9.47
CA PHE A 44 15.75 10.86 -8.14
C PHE A 44 16.09 9.45 -7.67
N ASP A 45 16.25 9.28 -6.36
CA ASP A 45 16.31 8.00 -5.68
C ASP A 45 15.29 8.00 -4.55
N ILE A 46 14.54 6.91 -4.41
CA ILE A 46 13.54 6.76 -3.35
C ILE A 46 14.24 6.26 -2.09
N ALA A 47 14.21 7.09 -1.04
CA ALA A 47 14.72 6.73 0.27
C ALA A 47 13.73 5.86 1.05
N ASN A 48 12.44 6.20 0.96
CA ASN A 48 11.35 5.49 1.65
C ASN A 48 10.06 5.61 0.82
N ALA A 49 9.28 4.54 0.75
CA ALA A 49 7.97 4.53 0.12
C ALA A 49 6.89 4.24 1.16
N SER A 50 5.80 4.98 1.09
CA SER A 50 4.55 4.74 1.79
C SER A 50 3.48 4.29 0.79
N ARG A 51 2.25 4.05 1.27
CA ARG A 51 1.15 3.68 0.37
C ARG A 51 0.82 4.76 -0.67
N ASP A 52 0.82 6.03 -0.26
CA ASP A 52 0.31 7.13 -1.07
C ASP A 52 1.41 8.05 -1.62
N GLY A 53 2.67 7.65 -1.46
CA GLY A 53 3.81 8.39 -1.98
C GLY A 53 5.17 7.88 -1.54
N ALA A 54 6.19 8.66 -1.78
CA ALA A 54 7.56 8.32 -1.43
C ALA A 54 8.34 9.57 -1.02
N THR A 55 9.32 9.36 -0.16
CA THR A 55 10.36 10.35 0.18
C THR A 55 11.59 10.08 -0.66
N LEU A 56 12.17 11.11 -1.22
CA LEU A 56 13.38 11.05 -2.03
C LEU A 56 14.62 11.33 -1.19
N THR A 57 15.78 10.85 -1.63
CA THR A 57 17.07 11.06 -0.96
C THR A 57 17.50 12.52 -0.85
N ASN A 58 16.94 13.39 -1.70
CA ASN A 58 17.14 14.85 -1.65
C ASN A 58 16.11 15.56 -0.75
N ASN A 59 15.38 14.84 0.09
CA ASN A 59 14.30 15.33 0.97
C ASN A 59 13.08 15.92 0.22
N SER A 60 12.93 15.70 -1.09
CA SER A 60 11.69 15.94 -1.82
C SER A 60 10.79 14.71 -1.72
N TYR A 61 9.69 14.66 -2.44
CA TYR A 61 8.71 13.59 -2.38
C TYR A 61 8.13 13.24 -3.75
N ILE A 62 7.46 12.10 -3.80
CA ILE A 62 6.59 11.69 -4.91
C ILE A 62 5.21 11.39 -4.31
N ASP A 63 4.15 11.81 -4.99
CA ASP A 63 2.78 11.43 -4.68
C ASP A 63 1.98 11.16 -5.97
N LYS A 64 0.66 11.03 -5.84
CA LYS A 64 -0.24 10.80 -7.00
C LYS A 64 -0.21 11.91 -8.05
N TYR A 65 0.28 13.11 -7.72
CA TYR A 65 0.42 14.23 -8.66
C TYR A 65 1.79 14.26 -9.35
N GLY A 66 2.77 13.52 -8.84
CA GLY A 66 4.11 13.42 -9.41
C GLY A 66 5.22 13.73 -8.43
N ILE A 67 6.39 14.07 -8.95
CA ILE A 67 7.54 14.47 -8.15
C ILE A 67 7.31 15.91 -7.66
N GLY A 68 7.34 16.10 -6.35
CA GLY A 68 7.21 17.41 -5.73
C GLY A 68 8.45 18.25 -5.91
N THR A 69 8.26 19.57 -6.01
CA THR A 69 9.35 20.56 -6.10
C THR A 69 9.77 21.09 -4.74
N THR A 70 8.93 20.92 -3.73
CA THR A 70 9.17 21.38 -2.37
C THR A 70 9.94 20.33 -1.57
N THR A 71 10.86 20.78 -0.71
CA THR A 71 11.55 19.91 0.24
C THR A 71 10.73 19.71 1.50
N LEU A 72 10.69 18.48 2.00
CA LEU A 72 10.09 18.15 3.29
C LEU A 72 10.95 18.63 4.48
N GLY A 73 12.24 18.83 4.24
CA GLY A 73 13.25 19.13 5.25
C GLY A 73 13.97 17.85 5.73
N GLU A 74 15.16 18.06 6.30
CA GLU A 74 16.00 16.97 6.80
C GLU A 74 15.30 16.16 7.89
N GLY A 75 15.36 14.82 7.79
CA GLY A 75 14.74 13.88 8.72
C GLY A 75 13.24 13.69 8.57
N TYR A 76 12.57 14.47 7.71
CA TYR A 76 11.13 14.31 7.45
C TYR A 76 10.87 13.29 6.34
N ARG A 77 9.80 12.50 6.55
CA ARG A 77 9.28 11.54 5.57
C ARG A 77 7.90 12.00 5.10
N PHE A 78 7.62 11.77 3.83
CA PHE A 78 6.28 11.93 3.28
C PHE A 78 5.31 10.95 3.97
N VAL A 79 4.17 11.46 4.39
CA VAL A 79 3.08 10.67 4.99
C VAL A 79 1.92 10.55 4.02
N ASN A 80 1.37 11.69 3.57
CA ASN A 80 0.22 11.76 2.67
C ASN A 80 0.12 13.15 2.05
N SER A 81 -0.79 13.32 1.10
CA SER A 81 -1.10 14.64 0.51
C SER A 81 -2.52 14.71 -0.04
N ASP A 82 -3.06 15.92 -0.08
CA ASP A 82 -4.22 16.26 -0.89
C ASP A 82 -3.86 17.29 -2.00
N SER A 83 -4.86 17.88 -2.63
CA SER A 83 -4.66 18.89 -3.66
C SER A 83 -4.03 20.19 -3.15
N ALA A 84 -4.15 20.49 -1.86
CA ALA A 84 -3.72 21.74 -1.23
C ALA A 84 -2.53 21.54 -0.27
N HIS A 85 -2.36 20.37 0.32
CA HIS A 85 -1.40 20.16 1.41
C HIS A 85 -0.53 18.91 1.18
N ILE A 86 0.66 18.94 1.79
CA ILE A 86 1.57 17.84 1.93
C ILE A 86 1.79 17.61 3.42
N LEU A 87 1.65 16.36 3.86
CA LEU A 87 1.89 15.93 5.24
C LEU A 87 3.23 15.22 5.32
N ALA A 88 4.08 15.65 6.23
CA ALA A 88 5.37 15.03 6.51
C ALA A 88 5.59 14.85 8.01
N SER A 89 6.28 13.80 8.41
CA SER A 89 6.60 13.53 9.80
C SER A 89 8.04 13.05 9.97
N ASN A 90 8.62 13.25 11.14
CA ASN A 90 9.96 12.77 11.50
C ASN A 90 9.90 11.76 12.66
N ASP A 91 11.02 11.16 12.98
CA ASP A 91 11.14 10.13 14.03
C ASP A 91 10.98 10.69 15.45
N GLU A 92 11.11 12.02 15.63
CA GLU A 92 10.83 12.71 16.89
C GLU A 92 9.33 12.90 17.14
N GLY A 93 8.48 12.55 16.15
CA GLY A 93 7.03 12.73 16.22
C GLY A 93 6.56 14.15 15.90
N ASN A 94 7.33 14.91 15.15
CA ASN A 94 6.85 16.18 14.61
C ASN A 94 6.04 15.91 13.33
N LEU A 95 4.82 16.45 13.29
CA LEU A 95 3.96 16.44 12.10
C LEU A 95 3.99 17.83 11.46
N LYS A 96 4.36 17.90 10.20
CA LYS A 96 4.44 19.11 9.39
C LYS A 96 3.36 19.10 8.31
N VAL A 97 2.64 20.22 8.19
CA VAL A 97 1.73 20.50 7.07
C VAL A 97 2.36 21.57 6.21
N ILE A 98 2.54 21.27 4.94
CA ILE A 98 3.12 22.18 3.95
C ILE A 98 2.02 22.56 2.97
N ASP A 99 1.80 23.84 2.75
CA ASP A 99 0.94 24.31 1.66
C ASP A 99 1.57 24.00 0.31
N ARG A 100 0.84 23.29 -0.54
CA ARG A 100 1.38 22.79 -1.82
C ARG A 100 1.73 23.92 -2.79
N ALA A 101 0.98 25.01 -2.77
CA ALA A 101 1.14 26.12 -3.72
C ALA A 101 2.34 26.99 -3.37
N SER A 102 2.53 27.33 -2.10
CA SER A 102 3.64 28.17 -1.63
C SER A 102 4.91 27.35 -1.31
N GLY A 103 4.75 26.08 -0.95
CA GLY A 103 5.84 25.25 -0.44
C GLY A 103 6.22 25.56 1.01
N GLU A 104 5.46 26.40 1.71
CA GLU A 104 5.75 26.80 3.07
C GLU A 104 5.03 25.91 4.09
N ALA A 105 5.65 25.71 5.25
CA ALA A 105 5.01 25.02 6.36
C ALA A 105 3.97 25.92 7.01
N VAL A 106 2.70 25.50 6.92
CA VAL A 106 1.57 26.24 7.53
C VAL A 106 1.25 25.75 8.94
N LEU A 107 1.77 24.56 9.33
CA LEU A 107 1.65 24.01 10.67
C LEU A 107 2.82 23.08 10.99
N LEU A 108 3.27 23.15 12.25
CA LEU A 108 4.21 22.21 12.85
C LEU A 108 3.71 21.82 14.24
N VAL A 109 3.44 20.52 14.43
CA VAL A 109 2.92 19.97 15.70
C VAL A 109 3.89 18.95 16.26
N ALA A 110 4.32 19.12 17.51
CA ALA A 110 5.11 18.16 18.24
C ALA A 110 4.18 17.14 18.94
N LEU A 111 4.06 15.93 18.38
CA LEU A 111 3.26 14.84 18.93
C LEU A 111 4.07 13.89 19.81
N HIS A 112 5.40 14.02 19.81
CA HIS A 112 6.36 13.24 20.62
C HIS A 112 6.27 11.72 20.43
N THR A 113 5.60 11.28 19.38
CA THR A 113 5.50 9.87 18.95
C THR A 113 5.40 9.87 17.44
N PRO A 114 6.18 9.03 16.74
CA PRO A 114 6.18 8.99 15.29
C PRO A 114 4.78 8.81 14.69
N VAL A 115 4.48 9.59 13.65
CA VAL A 115 3.23 9.48 12.90
C VAL A 115 3.37 8.37 11.87
N VAL A 116 2.48 7.39 11.93
CA VAL A 116 2.45 6.25 10.98
C VAL A 116 1.66 6.62 9.73
N SER A 117 0.51 7.26 9.92
CA SER A 117 -0.37 7.69 8.83
C SER A 117 -1.15 8.93 9.21
N ALA A 118 -1.54 9.72 8.23
CA ALA A 118 -2.34 10.92 8.43
C ALA A 118 -3.11 11.31 7.17
N ALA A 119 -4.16 12.09 7.34
CA ALA A 119 -4.90 12.70 6.25
C ALA A 119 -5.30 14.13 6.61
N VAL A 120 -5.52 14.96 5.61
CA VAL A 120 -5.99 16.34 5.75
C VAL A 120 -7.22 16.56 4.89
N HIS A 121 -8.19 17.28 5.44
CA HIS A 121 -9.37 17.74 4.72
C HIS A 121 -9.75 19.14 5.22
N GLY A 122 -9.62 20.12 4.34
CA GLY A 122 -9.84 21.54 4.68
C GLY A 122 -8.94 21.97 5.84
N ASN A 123 -9.54 22.35 6.97
CA ASN A 123 -8.84 22.82 8.17
C ASN A 123 -8.54 21.70 9.19
N THR A 124 -8.86 20.44 8.87
CA THR A 124 -8.78 19.32 9.81
C THR A 124 -7.72 18.31 9.37
N ILE A 125 -6.84 17.93 10.30
CA ILE A 125 -5.90 16.83 10.16
C ILE A 125 -6.35 15.69 11.06
N VAL A 126 -6.24 14.46 10.56
CA VAL A 126 -6.34 13.24 11.36
C VAL A 126 -5.03 12.50 11.25
N TYR A 127 -4.48 12.06 12.36
CA TYR A 127 -3.22 11.32 12.42
C TYR A 127 -3.34 10.08 13.28
N LEU A 128 -2.54 9.07 12.94
CA LEU A 128 -2.34 7.85 13.70
C LEU A 128 -0.87 7.75 14.10
N LEU A 129 -0.62 7.54 15.39
CA LEU A 129 0.71 7.40 15.96
C LEU A 129 1.15 5.93 16.06
N GLN A 130 2.44 5.70 16.15
CA GLN A 130 3.03 4.36 16.27
C GLN A 130 2.55 3.61 17.53
N ASN A 131 2.12 4.31 18.56
CA ASN A 131 1.55 3.72 19.79
C ASN A 131 0.03 3.50 19.71
N ASN A 132 -0.54 3.50 18.49
CA ASN A 132 -1.95 3.31 18.18
C ASN A 132 -2.90 4.37 18.82
N VAL A 133 -2.37 5.57 19.05
CA VAL A 133 -3.16 6.76 19.38
C VAL A 133 -3.51 7.48 18.09
N PHE A 134 -4.77 7.84 17.89
CA PHE A 134 -5.16 8.76 16.83
C PHE A 134 -5.66 10.07 17.38
N GLY A 135 -5.44 11.15 16.65
CA GLY A 135 -5.89 12.46 17.02
C GLY A 135 -6.46 13.24 15.86
N VAL A 136 -7.31 14.19 16.20
CA VAL A 136 -7.89 15.17 15.29
C VAL A 136 -7.36 16.54 15.67
N TYR A 137 -6.83 17.26 14.70
CA TYR A 137 -6.16 18.55 14.91
C TYR A 137 -6.70 19.62 13.95
N GLU A 138 -6.90 20.83 14.43
CA GLU A 138 -7.33 21.98 13.65
C GLU A 138 -6.12 22.84 13.25
N ILE A 139 -5.95 23.08 11.94
CA ILE A 139 -4.79 23.77 11.38
C ILE A 139 -4.78 25.25 11.81
N GLN A 140 -5.84 26.01 11.48
CA GLN A 140 -5.91 27.46 11.72
C GLN A 140 -5.93 27.79 13.20
N GLY A 141 -6.64 26.99 14.00
CA GLY A 141 -6.69 27.16 15.45
C GLY A 141 -5.47 26.65 16.19
N ASN A 142 -4.57 25.92 15.51
CA ASN A 142 -3.39 25.28 16.07
C ASN A 142 -3.70 24.54 17.37
N ARG A 143 -4.74 23.68 17.34
CA ARG A 143 -5.21 22.99 18.55
C ARG A 143 -5.65 21.57 18.28
N LYS A 144 -5.40 20.70 19.23
CA LYS A 144 -5.92 19.33 19.26
C LYS A 144 -7.42 19.38 19.61
N ILE A 145 -8.26 18.76 18.77
CA ILE A 145 -9.72 18.69 18.93
C ILE A 145 -10.09 17.44 19.71
N ALA A 146 -9.52 16.30 19.33
CA ALA A 146 -9.79 15.01 19.96
C ALA A 146 -8.54 14.13 19.94
N GLU A 147 -8.49 13.20 20.88
CA GLU A 147 -7.47 12.16 20.92
C GLU A 147 -8.06 10.89 21.52
N HIS A 148 -7.83 9.77 20.86
CA HIS A 148 -8.30 8.47 21.28
C HIS A 148 -7.18 7.43 21.16
N ARG A 149 -7.25 6.39 21.99
CA ARG A 149 -6.28 5.29 21.98
C ARG A 149 -6.98 4.00 21.62
N SER A 150 -6.42 3.25 20.68
CA SER A 150 -6.75 1.85 20.44
C SER A 150 -5.81 0.92 21.22
N ASP A 151 -6.03 -0.39 21.13
CA ASP A 151 -5.19 -1.37 21.80
C ASP A 151 -3.77 -1.36 21.23
N TYR A 152 -2.81 -1.82 22.02
CA TYR A 152 -1.42 -1.85 21.59
C TYR A 152 -1.21 -2.92 20.50
N ALA A 153 -0.50 -2.56 19.43
CA ALA A 153 -0.12 -3.47 18.34
C ALA A 153 1.35 -3.88 18.50
N TYR A 154 1.60 -5.18 18.65
CA TYR A 154 2.94 -5.74 18.86
C TYR A 154 3.72 -5.92 17.55
N SER A 155 3.02 -6.12 16.45
CA SER A 155 3.61 -6.35 15.13
C SER A 155 2.85 -5.57 14.09
N ILE A 156 3.57 -4.80 13.26
CA ILE A 156 3.00 -3.91 12.26
C ILE A 156 3.62 -4.24 10.89
N ASP A 157 2.78 -4.50 9.88
CA ASP A 157 3.21 -4.47 8.47
C ASP A 157 3.57 -3.02 8.11
N SER A 158 4.65 -2.80 7.40
CA SER A 158 5.15 -1.47 7.04
C SER A 158 4.18 -0.65 6.16
N ARG A 159 3.20 -1.30 5.55
CA ARG A 159 2.17 -0.67 4.73
C ARG A 159 1.00 -0.25 5.61
N ALA A 160 1.03 0.90 6.20
CA ALA A 160 -0.12 1.44 6.94
C ALA A 160 -1.04 2.22 6.01
N ALA A 161 -2.35 1.96 6.11
CA ALA A 161 -3.36 2.76 5.42
C ALA A 161 -3.48 4.15 6.03
N ASN A 162 -3.78 5.16 5.21
CA ASN A 162 -4.07 6.50 5.72
C ASN A 162 -5.56 6.61 6.14
N PRO A 163 -5.89 7.48 7.10
CA PRO A 163 -7.26 7.88 7.36
C PRO A 163 -7.91 8.49 6.11
N ILE A 164 -9.22 8.35 5.98
CA ILE A 164 -9.99 8.98 4.91
C ILE A 164 -11.16 9.79 5.48
N PHE A 165 -11.61 10.76 4.70
CA PHE A 165 -12.80 11.55 4.98
C PHE A 165 -13.87 11.16 3.98
N VAL A 166 -15.05 10.75 4.48
CA VAL A 166 -16.18 10.27 3.68
C VAL A 166 -17.47 10.84 4.24
N ASP A 167 -18.21 11.61 3.45
CA ASP A 167 -19.55 12.14 3.81
C ASP A 167 -19.65 12.82 5.19
N GLY A 168 -18.62 13.58 5.54
CA GLY A 168 -18.55 14.26 6.84
C GLY A 168 -18.15 13.34 8.01
N LEU A 169 -17.71 12.12 7.71
CA LEU A 169 -17.11 11.19 8.66
C LEU A 169 -15.59 11.21 8.54
N ILE A 170 -14.94 10.89 9.63
CA ILE A 170 -13.52 10.56 9.75
C ILE A 170 -13.43 9.04 9.93
N VAL A 171 -12.70 8.37 9.06
CA VAL A 171 -12.47 6.93 9.14
C VAL A 171 -10.99 6.69 9.36
N VAL A 172 -10.62 6.13 10.52
CA VAL A 172 -9.24 5.94 10.94
C VAL A 172 -8.90 4.45 10.95
N PRO A 173 -7.95 4.00 10.13
CA PRO A 173 -7.43 2.63 10.19
C PRO A 173 -6.47 2.50 11.38
N THR A 174 -6.63 1.46 12.20
CA THR A 174 -5.77 1.25 13.37
C THR A 174 -4.68 0.22 13.12
N LEU A 175 -3.72 0.13 14.05
CA LEU A 175 -2.62 -0.83 13.97
C LEU A 175 -2.99 -2.21 14.56
N ASP A 176 -4.17 -2.33 15.18
CA ASP A 176 -4.67 -3.53 15.85
C ASP A 176 -5.91 -4.15 15.16
N GLY A 177 -6.14 -3.83 13.89
CA GLY A 177 -7.19 -4.47 13.08
C GLY A 177 -8.58 -3.89 13.21
N LYS A 178 -8.71 -2.63 13.61
CA LYS A 178 -9.98 -1.93 13.74
C LYS A 178 -10.07 -0.72 12.81
N ILE A 179 -11.29 -0.32 12.54
CA ILE A 179 -11.63 1.01 12.00
C ILE A 179 -12.33 1.79 13.08
N LEU A 180 -11.93 3.02 13.26
CA LEU A 180 -12.57 3.98 14.13
C LEU A 180 -13.28 5.02 13.26
N ILE A 181 -14.58 5.21 13.50
CA ILE A 181 -15.42 6.13 12.72
C ILE A 181 -15.96 7.20 13.68
N SER A 182 -15.69 8.46 13.37
CA SER A 182 -16.21 9.61 14.07
C SER A 182 -16.76 10.64 13.10
N SER A 183 -17.57 11.57 13.60
CA SER A 183 -18.06 12.70 12.80
C SER A 183 -17.04 13.84 12.79
N LEU A 184 -16.88 14.51 11.65
CA LEU A 184 -16.14 15.79 11.58
C LEU A 184 -16.69 16.86 12.52
N ARG A 185 -18.01 16.80 12.81
CA ARG A 185 -18.66 17.78 13.71
C ARG A 185 -18.44 17.48 15.19
N ASP A 186 -18.29 16.19 15.54
CA ASP A 186 -17.99 15.74 16.89
C ASP A 186 -16.99 14.57 16.86
N PRO A 187 -15.70 14.85 16.75
CA PRO A 187 -14.67 13.81 16.69
C PRO A 187 -14.48 13.04 18.01
N ASN A 188 -15.10 13.49 19.11
CA ASN A 188 -15.00 12.80 20.40
C ASN A 188 -15.90 11.56 20.48
N MET A 189 -16.94 11.48 19.66
CA MET A 189 -17.81 10.32 19.58
C MET A 189 -17.28 9.35 18.50
N THR A 190 -16.71 8.23 18.93
CA THR A 190 -16.09 7.26 18.04
C THR A 190 -16.83 5.92 18.09
N LYS A 191 -17.18 5.40 16.92
CA LYS A 191 -17.66 4.03 16.72
C LYS A 191 -16.51 3.13 16.30
N VAL A 192 -16.37 1.98 16.94
CA VAL A 192 -15.32 0.98 16.63
C VAL A 192 -15.92 -0.13 15.80
N MET A 193 -15.22 -0.53 14.74
CA MET A 193 -15.53 -1.71 13.92
C MET A 193 -14.30 -2.61 13.80
N TYR A 194 -14.46 -3.90 14.07
CA TYR A 194 -13.40 -4.89 13.97
C TYR A 194 -13.32 -5.42 12.55
N ILE A 195 -12.12 -5.35 11.96
CA ILE A 195 -11.81 -5.89 10.63
C ILE A 195 -11.15 -7.26 10.76
N SER A 196 -10.22 -7.40 11.70
CA SER A 196 -9.57 -8.66 12.04
C SER A 196 -9.19 -8.66 13.52
N SER A 197 -9.16 -9.84 14.11
CA SER A 197 -8.71 -10.09 15.49
C SER A 197 -7.66 -11.20 15.54
N GLU A 198 -6.96 -11.47 14.44
CA GLU A 198 -5.95 -12.52 14.35
C GLU A 198 -4.69 -12.14 15.14
N ASN A 199 -3.93 -13.15 15.56
CA ASN A 199 -2.61 -12.96 16.14
C ASN A 199 -1.59 -12.68 15.03
N GLY A 200 -0.80 -11.61 15.15
CA GLY A 200 0.25 -11.26 14.20
C GLY A 200 0.08 -9.87 13.60
N PHE A 201 0.43 -9.72 12.32
CA PHE A 201 0.29 -8.46 11.59
C PHE A 201 -1.17 -8.18 11.28
N ASN A 202 -1.76 -7.29 12.03
CA ASN A 202 -3.21 -7.02 11.98
C ASN A 202 -3.53 -5.56 11.62
N ASN A 203 -2.51 -4.71 11.45
CA ASN A 203 -2.76 -3.34 11.05
C ASN A 203 -3.42 -3.27 9.67
N LEU A 204 -4.25 -2.25 9.49
CA LEU A 204 -4.85 -1.99 8.20
C LEU A 204 -3.80 -1.48 7.23
N ILE A 205 -3.69 -2.19 6.10
CA ILE A 205 -2.77 -1.87 5.00
C ILE A 205 -3.49 -1.21 3.81
N PHE A 206 -4.82 -1.21 3.84
CA PHE A 206 -5.67 -0.59 2.82
C PHE A 206 -6.95 -0.03 3.45
N LEU A 207 -7.38 1.13 2.97
CA LEU A 207 -8.66 1.76 3.29
C LEU A 207 -9.05 2.67 2.14
N ASP A 208 -10.18 2.39 1.49
CA ASP A 208 -10.73 3.18 0.39
C ASP A 208 -12.21 2.80 0.17
N GLN A 209 -12.82 3.23 -0.92
CA GLN A 209 -14.21 2.92 -1.30
C GLN A 209 -14.29 2.22 -2.66
N ILE A 210 -15.26 1.31 -2.80
CA ILE A 210 -15.77 0.80 -4.08
C ILE A 210 -17.23 1.29 -4.19
N GLY A 211 -17.47 2.28 -5.04
CA GLY A 211 -18.71 3.04 -5.02
C GLY A 211 -18.91 3.72 -3.66
N ASP A 212 -20.06 3.48 -3.04
CA ASP A 212 -20.39 4.02 -1.70
C ASP A 212 -20.03 3.06 -0.55
N VAL A 213 -19.33 1.96 -0.84
CA VAL A 213 -18.99 0.93 0.15
C VAL A 213 -17.54 1.08 0.58
N LEU A 214 -17.33 1.23 1.89
CA LEU A 214 -16.00 1.29 2.48
C LEU A 214 -15.33 -0.08 2.39
N VAL A 215 -14.08 -0.12 1.95
CA VAL A 215 -13.28 -1.34 1.87
C VAL A 215 -11.98 -1.14 2.64
N ALA A 216 -11.70 -2.08 3.53
CA ALA A 216 -10.49 -2.09 4.33
C ALA A 216 -9.82 -3.45 4.27
N ALA A 217 -8.50 -3.49 4.42
CA ALA A 217 -7.78 -4.76 4.48
C ALA A 217 -6.66 -4.77 5.51
N THR A 218 -6.49 -5.93 6.11
CA THR A 218 -5.27 -6.36 6.80
C THR A 218 -4.42 -7.24 5.86
N PRO A 219 -3.21 -7.67 6.24
CA PRO A 219 -2.41 -8.59 5.42
C PRO A 219 -3.04 -9.97 5.13
N SER A 220 -4.16 -10.32 5.80
CA SER A 220 -4.82 -11.64 5.70
C SER A 220 -6.31 -11.59 5.36
N ARG A 221 -6.94 -10.41 5.39
CA ARG A 221 -8.40 -10.26 5.21
C ARG A 221 -8.76 -8.94 4.55
N VAL A 222 -9.73 -8.98 3.65
CA VAL A 222 -10.41 -7.79 3.11
C VAL A 222 -11.83 -7.75 3.66
N VAL A 223 -12.31 -6.58 4.06
CA VAL A 223 -13.69 -6.38 4.56
C VAL A 223 -14.33 -5.22 3.82
N SER A 224 -15.57 -5.38 3.39
CA SER A 224 -16.42 -4.28 2.89
C SER A 224 -17.50 -3.94 3.90
N LEU A 225 -17.75 -2.66 4.08
CA LEU A 225 -18.68 -2.10 5.07
C LEU A 225 -19.66 -1.18 4.36
N GLY A 226 -20.87 -1.64 4.15
CA GLY A 226 -21.95 -0.88 3.55
C GLY A 226 -23.15 -0.75 4.47
N THR A 227 -24.18 -0.04 4.02
CA THR A 227 -25.44 0.14 4.76
C THR A 227 -26.20 -1.16 5.00
N SER A 228 -25.98 -2.16 4.13
CA SER A 228 -26.60 -3.50 4.22
C SER A 228 -25.82 -4.48 5.12
N GLY A 229 -24.70 -4.08 5.68
CA GLY A 229 -23.84 -4.91 6.53
C GLY A 229 -22.40 -4.99 6.07
N ALA A 230 -21.67 -5.99 6.62
CA ALA A 230 -20.27 -6.24 6.30
C ALA A 230 -20.12 -7.56 5.56
N ASN A 231 -19.20 -7.60 4.59
CA ASN A 231 -18.74 -8.83 3.94
C ASN A 231 -17.23 -8.96 4.12
N SER A 232 -16.71 -10.18 4.00
CA SER A 232 -15.27 -10.42 4.10
C SER A 232 -14.78 -11.39 3.04
N TYR A 233 -13.50 -11.22 2.68
CA TYR A 233 -12.76 -12.09 1.78
C TYR A 233 -11.41 -12.41 2.39
N ASP A 234 -11.20 -13.66 2.80
CA ASP A 234 -9.97 -14.10 3.45
C ASP A 234 -8.94 -14.53 2.42
N THR A 235 -7.83 -13.83 2.36
CA THR A 235 -6.67 -14.14 1.51
C THR A 235 -5.43 -13.42 2.01
N GLY A 236 -4.25 -13.93 1.65
CA GLY A 236 -3.00 -13.21 1.89
C GLY A 236 -2.87 -12.01 0.95
N VAL A 237 -3.08 -10.80 1.47
CA VAL A 237 -3.09 -9.57 0.68
C VAL A 237 -1.66 -9.05 0.45
N SER A 238 -1.25 -8.92 -0.81
CA SER A 238 -0.05 -8.19 -1.22
C SER A 238 -0.36 -6.71 -1.45
N ASP A 239 -1.42 -6.41 -2.22
CA ASP A 239 -1.91 -5.05 -2.46
C ASP A 239 -3.37 -5.07 -2.88
N ILE A 240 -4.02 -3.90 -2.89
CA ILE A 240 -5.37 -3.69 -3.42
C ILE A 240 -5.38 -2.40 -4.24
N ALA A 241 -6.05 -2.46 -5.38
CA ALA A 241 -6.39 -1.29 -6.17
C ALA A 241 -7.90 -1.25 -6.39
N VAL A 242 -8.48 -0.06 -6.41
CA VAL A 242 -9.91 0.14 -6.62
C VAL A 242 -10.17 1.00 -7.84
N SER A 243 -11.32 0.79 -8.43
CA SER A 243 -11.95 1.68 -9.40
C SER A 243 -13.35 2.02 -8.91
N ASP A 244 -14.10 2.84 -9.64
CA ASP A 244 -15.43 3.31 -9.23
C ASP A 244 -16.36 2.19 -8.76
N ASN A 245 -16.34 1.02 -9.43
CA ASN A 245 -17.27 -0.06 -9.17
C ASN A 245 -16.63 -1.41 -8.82
N ASP A 246 -15.29 -1.52 -8.88
CA ASP A 246 -14.59 -2.78 -8.72
C ASP A 246 -13.36 -2.63 -7.82
N GLY A 247 -13.05 -3.69 -7.07
CA GLY A 247 -11.76 -3.87 -6.40
C GLY A 247 -10.93 -4.94 -7.10
N TYR A 248 -9.62 -4.80 -7.04
CA TYR A 248 -8.65 -5.78 -7.52
C TYR A 248 -7.72 -6.15 -6.37
N ILE A 249 -7.80 -7.39 -5.92
CA ILE A 249 -6.99 -7.93 -4.83
C ILE A 249 -5.81 -8.68 -5.44
N PHE A 250 -4.59 -8.22 -5.16
CA PHE A 250 -3.34 -8.87 -5.54
C PHE A 250 -2.90 -9.75 -4.38
N ASP A 251 -2.99 -11.07 -4.54
CA ASP A 251 -2.71 -11.97 -3.42
C ASP A 251 -1.25 -12.44 -3.39
N LYS A 252 -0.83 -12.97 -2.23
CA LYS A 252 0.54 -13.50 -2.01
C LYS A 252 0.84 -14.79 -2.78
N ASN A 253 -0.19 -15.42 -3.39
CA ASN A 253 -0.06 -16.66 -4.17
C ASN A 253 0.02 -16.39 -5.68
N GLY A 254 0.06 -15.10 -6.07
CA GLY A 254 0.15 -14.66 -7.45
C GLY A 254 -1.19 -14.61 -8.18
N GLU A 255 -2.30 -14.62 -7.47
CA GLU A 255 -3.63 -14.42 -8.04
C GLU A 255 -4.01 -12.93 -8.00
N ILE A 256 -4.72 -12.48 -9.03
CA ILE A 256 -5.39 -11.19 -9.06
C ILE A 256 -6.87 -11.48 -9.14
N VAL A 257 -7.64 -11.03 -8.16
CA VAL A 257 -9.08 -11.26 -8.06
C VAL A 257 -9.82 -9.95 -8.22
N ARG A 258 -10.70 -9.86 -9.21
CA ARG A 258 -11.66 -8.76 -9.33
C ARG A 258 -12.87 -9.05 -8.46
N VAL A 259 -13.28 -8.08 -7.65
CA VAL A 259 -14.42 -8.18 -6.74
C VAL A 259 -15.39 -7.01 -6.94
N ASP A 260 -16.66 -7.24 -6.68
CA ASP A 260 -17.65 -6.17 -6.55
C ASP A 260 -17.55 -5.48 -5.17
N SER A 261 -18.39 -4.48 -4.91
CA SER A 261 -18.42 -3.76 -3.63
C SER A 261 -18.83 -4.63 -2.43
N LYS A 262 -19.40 -5.82 -2.65
CA LYS A 262 -19.70 -6.82 -1.61
C LYS A 262 -18.63 -7.88 -1.46
N LEU A 263 -17.50 -7.70 -2.14
CA LEU A 263 -16.35 -8.64 -2.21
C LEU A 263 -16.70 -9.99 -2.86
N ASN A 264 -17.75 -10.06 -3.68
CA ASN A 264 -17.99 -11.26 -4.48
C ASN A 264 -16.98 -11.29 -5.64
N PRO A 265 -16.19 -12.38 -5.82
CA PRO A 265 -15.32 -12.53 -6.96
C PRO A 265 -16.11 -12.53 -8.28
N THR A 266 -15.73 -11.67 -9.20
CA THR A 266 -16.35 -11.54 -10.54
C THR A 266 -15.43 -12.02 -11.66
N ALA A 267 -14.13 -12.00 -11.45
CA ALA A 267 -13.10 -12.56 -12.33
C ALA A 267 -11.81 -12.83 -11.53
N ASN A 268 -10.97 -13.71 -12.04
CA ASN A 268 -9.65 -13.92 -11.50
C ASN A 268 -8.66 -14.37 -12.58
N ILE A 269 -7.38 -14.11 -12.34
CA ILE A 269 -6.27 -14.63 -13.14
C ILE A 269 -5.09 -14.94 -12.22
N LYS A 270 -4.33 -15.98 -12.52
CA LYS A 270 -3.20 -16.42 -11.70
C LYS A 270 -1.90 -16.43 -12.49
N PHE A 271 -0.91 -15.72 -11.97
CA PHE A 271 0.47 -15.77 -12.43
C PHE A 271 1.30 -16.58 -11.43
N LYS A 272 1.50 -17.84 -11.74
CA LYS A 272 2.15 -18.81 -10.84
C LYS A 272 3.50 -18.28 -10.35
N PHE A 273 3.71 -18.25 -9.03
CA PHE A 273 4.89 -17.73 -8.33
C PHE A 273 5.10 -16.20 -8.38
N ALA A 274 4.20 -15.43 -8.97
CA ALA A 274 4.27 -13.98 -8.89
C ALA A 274 4.13 -13.51 -7.43
N LYS A 275 4.89 -12.47 -7.10
CA LYS A 275 4.85 -11.80 -5.79
C LYS A 275 4.73 -10.30 -6.02
N TYR A 276 3.51 -9.83 -5.90
CA TYR A 276 3.20 -8.43 -6.18
C TYR A 276 3.76 -7.50 -5.10
N VAL A 277 4.36 -6.41 -5.55
CA VAL A 277 4.92 -5.35 -4.70
C VAL A 277 4.15 -4.05 -4.83
N ALA A 278 3.41 -3.86 -5.92
CA ALA A 278 2.51 -2.73 -6.15
C ALA A 278 1.43 -3.09 -7.16
N GLY A 279 0.24 -2.54 -6.98
CA GLY A 279 -0.88 -2.64 -7.91
C GLY A 279 -1.59 -1.30 -8.11
N GLN A 280 -2.11 -1.04 -9.31
CA GLN A 280 -2.86 0.17 -9.62
C GLN A 280 -3.90 -0.11 -10.70
N VAL A 281 -5.04 0.61 -10.62
CA VAL A 281 -5.97 0.76 -11.75
C VAL A 281 -5.75 2.16 -12.35
N HIS A 282 -5.57 2.22 -13.65
CA HIS A 282 -5.42 3.49 -14.37
C HIS A 282 -5.86 3.34 -15.85
N ASN A 283 -6.63 4.30 -16.38
CA ASN A 283 -7.10 4.33 -17.78
C ASN A 283 -7.64 2.99 -18.27
N ASP A 284 -8.63 2.42 -17.55
CA ASP A 284 -9.30 1.15 -17.87
C ASP A 284 -8.40 -0.09 -17.91
N LYS A 285 -7.23 -0.01 -17.30
CA LYS A 285 -6.30 -1.13 -17.15
C LYS A 285 -5.92 -1.36 -15.70
N VAL A 286 -5.55 -2.60 -15.40
CA VAL A 286 -5.00 -3.02 -14.12
C VAL A 286 -3.51 -3.29 -14.31
N TYR A 287 -2.70 -2.77 -13.40
CA TYR A 287 -1.25 -2.90 -13.42
C TYR A 287 -0.79 -3.61 -12.15
N ALA A 288 0.03 -4.63 -12.31
CA ALA A 288 0.62 -5.39 -11.21
C ALA A 288 2.13 -5.50 -11.41
N LEU A 289 2.90 -5.04 -10.44
CA LEU A 289 4.35 -5.16 -10.46
C LEU A 289 4.78 -6.36 -9.61
N ASP A 290 5.40 -7.34 -10.24
CA ASP A 290 6.09 -8.45 -9.56
C ASP A 290 7.49 -8.02 -9.11
N TYR A 291 7.95 -8.55 -7.97
CA TYR A 291 9.25 -8.17 -7.42
C TYR A 291 10.45 -8.55 -8.31
N LYS A 292 10.30 -9.48 -9.25
CA LYS A 292 11.32 -9.79 -10.27
C LYS A 292 11.32 -8.81 -11.44
N GLY A 293 10.41 -7.83 -11.44
CA GLY A 293 10.35 -6.76 -12.42
C GLY A 293 9.44 -7.04 -13.61
N SER A 294 8.57 -8.03 -13.50
CA SER A 294 7.48 -8.21 -14.46
C SER A 294 6.36 -7.22 -14.14
N LEU A 295 6.17 -6.22 -14.98
CA LEU A 295 5.03 -5.32 -14.94
C LEU A 295 3.92 -5.89 -15.82
N ILE A 296 2.89 -6.43 -15.20
CA ILE A 296 1.75 -7.07 -15.84
C ILE A 296 0.68 -6.01 -16.06
N VAL A 297 0.27 -5.82 -17.32
CA VAL A 297 -0.80 -4.92 -17.74
C VAL A 297 -1.98 -5.76 -18.16
N LEU A 298 -3.16 -5.56 -17.57
CA LEU A 298 -4.37 -6.32 -17.83
C LEU A 298 -5.52 -5.40 -18.21
N ASP A 299 -6.49 -5.94 -18.93
CA ASP A 299 -7.81 -5.33 -19.02
C ASP A 299 -8.57 -5.45 -17.70
N LYS A 300 -9.59 -4.61 -17.47
CA LYS A 300 -10.42 -4.67 -16.25
C LYS A 300 -11.16 -5.99 -16.07
N ALA A 301 -11.42 -6.73 -17.15
CA ALA A 301 -12.07 -8.03 -17.11
C ALA A 301 -11.13 -9.18 -16.73
N LEU A 302 -9.82 -8.92 -16.62
CA LEU A 302 -8.76 -9.91 -16.38
C LEU A 302 -8.70 -11.03 -17.45
N THR A 303 -9.08 -10.72 -18.68
CA THR A 303 -9.15 -11.69 -19.79
C THR A 303 -7.95 -11.62 -20.72
N THR A 304 -7.37 -10.42 -20.88
CA THR A 304 -6.19 -10.18 -21.70
C THR A 304 -5.11 -9.50 -20.91
N TYR A 305 -3.85 -9.84 -21.21
CA TYR A 305 -2.73 -9.22 -20.54
C TYR A 305 -1.49 -9.14 -21.43
N LYS A 306 -0.60 -8.25 -21.04
CA LYS A 306 0.74 -8.11 -21.61
C LYS A 306 1.75 -7.85 -20.50
N ILE A 307 2.94 -8.41 -20.61
CA ILE A 307 3.96 -8.33 -19.57
C ILE A 307 5.14 -7.52 -20.11
N TYR A 308 5.57 -6.54 -19.32
CA TYR A 308 6.73 -5.70 -19.62
C TYR A 308 7.84 -5.97 -18.60
N ASP A 309 9.06 -6.09 -19.08
CA ASP A 309 10.23 -6.17 -18.22
C ASP A 309 10.68 -4.75 -17.84
N VAL A 310 10.67 -4.47 -16.53
CA VAL A 310 11.12 -3.19 -15.96
C VAL A 310 12.31 -3.35 -15.02
N GLY A 311 12.90 -4.55 -15.00
CA GLY A 311 14.02 -4.93 -14.11
C GLY A 311 13.58 -5.23 -12.68
N SER A 312 14.32 -6.09 -11.98
CA SER A 312 13.99 -6.55 -10.63
C SER A 312 13.87 -5.40 -9.62
N VAL A 313 12.98 -5.57 -8.65
CA VAL A 313 12.76 -4.59 -7.57
C VAL A 313 13.75 -4.87 -6.45
N SER A 314 14.82 -4.09 -6.38
CA SER A 314 15.87 -4.17 -5.34
C SER A 314 15.88 -2.97 -4.39
N SER A 315 15.16 -1.91 -4.73
CA SER A 315 15.01 -0.65 -4.00
C SER A 315 13.53 -0.32 -3.81
N PRO A 316 13.16 0.61 -2.93
CA PRO A 316 11.78 1.06 -2.80
C PRO A 316 11.24 1.57 -4.13
N VAL A 317 9.97 1.27 -4.41
CA VAL A 317 9.24 1.73 -5.59
C VAL A 317 7.94 2.41 -5.16
N PHE A 318 7.44 3.31 -6.00
CA PHE A 318 6.11 3.87 -5.82
C PHE A 318 5.33 3.79 -7.14
N MET A 319 4.09 3.32 -7.05
CA MET A 319 3.15 3.27 -8.18
C MET A 319 1.93 4.12 -7.83
N GLY A 320 1.73 5.21 -8.54
CA GLY A 320 0.65 6.14 -8.27
C GLY A 320 0.49 7.18 -9.39
N GLY A 321 -0.72 7.73 -9.54
CA GLY A 321 -1.02 8.73 -10.57
C GLY A 321 -0.76 8.26 -12.01
N GLY A 322 -0.94 6.96 -12.28
CA GLY A 322 -0.69 6.37 -13.60
C GLY A 322 0.79 6.23 -13.96
N LYS A 323 1.67 6.23 -12.97
CA LYS A 323 3.13 6.11 -13.15
C LYS A 323 3.73 5.11 -12.20
N LEU A 324 4.80 4.45 -12.64
CA LEU A 324 5.70 3.67 -11.79
C LEU A 324 7.04 4.42 -11.67
N TYR A 325 7.46 4.70 -10.45
CA TYR A 325 8.74 5.33 -10.10
C TYR A 325 9.68 4.27 -9.53
N LYS A 326 10.78 4.03 -10.21
CA LYS A 326 11.72 2.94 -9.89
C LYS A 326 13.12 3.24 -10.42
N ASP A 327 14.14 3.12 -9.57
CA ASP A 327 15.58 3.20 -9.95
C ASP A 327 15.89 4.43 -10.79
N GLY A 328 15.43 5.63 -10.40
CA GLY A 328 15.61 6.86 -11.14
C GLY A 328 14.88 6.90 -12.49
N LYS A 329 13.89 6.04 -12.70
CA LYS A 329 13.08 5.98 -13.92
C LYS A 329 11.61 6.22 -13.62
N ILE A 330 10.94 6.87 -14.53
CA ILE A 330 9.49 7.07 -14.53
C ILE A 330 8.92 6.29 -15.71
N ILE A 331 8.05 5.34 -15.44
CA ILE A 331 7.34 4.57 -16.46
C ILE A 331 5.89 5.06 -16.48
N ASP A 332 5.48 5.60 -17.62
CA ASP A 332 4.11 6.04 -17.87
C ASP A 332 3.24 4.80 -18.16
N LEU A 333 2.41 4.43 -17.19
CA LEU A 333 1.54 3.26 -17.31
C LEU A 333 0.51 3.41 -18.42
N GLY A 334 -0.02 4.63 -18.62
CA GLY A 334 -1.00 4.90 -19.67
C GLY A 334 -0.47 4.64 -21.09
N SER A 335 0.84 4.77 -21.29
CA SER A 335 1.51 4.52 -22.58
C SER A 335 1.75 3.04 -22.89
N LEU A 336 1.53 2.14 -21.90
CA LEU A 336 1.69 0.69 -22.09
C LEU A 336 0.43 0.09 -22.72
N GLY A 337 0.60 -0.63 -23.84
CA GLY A 337 -0.49 -1.34 -24.51
C GLY A 337 -0.81 -2.71 -23.88
N LEU A 338 -1.94 -3.27 -24.26
CA LEU A 338 -2.30 -4.68 -24.07
C LEU A 338 -1.86 -5.49 -25.29
#